data_dcad302d887e7fd5f1f51337d9a29d08
#
_entry.id   dcad302d887e7fd5f1f51337d9a29d08
#
_cell.length_a   1.000
_cell.length_b   1.000
_cell.length_c   1.000
_cell.angle_alpha   90.00
_cell.angle_beta   90.00
_cell.angle_gamma   90.00
#
_symmetry.space_group_name_H-M   'P 1'
#
loop_
_entity.id
_entity.type
_entity.pdbx_description
1 polymer ?
#
loop_
_entity_poly.entity_id
_entity_poly.type
_entity_poly.pdbx_seq_one_letter_code
_entity_poly.pdbx_strand_id
1 'polypeptide(L)'
;MGKMSVTTSKETVVGQPKLFPRWLVYAIIALLWWGIFGFLGKVGSDRISPSQMQIFFTLGMIPVALVCAIRLRFRIATEKLGVGYSLLMGIIAALGSLAFFAAMKSGNASLIAPATSLYPALTVILAVIFLKEKLNKVQFIRLILALVAIVILSM
;
A
#
# COMPACT_ATOMS: atom_id res chain seq x y z
N MET A 1 20.46 -44.07 46.26
CA MET A 1 21.21 -43.17 45.35
C MET A 1 20.22 -42.60 44.37
N GLY A 2 19.60 -41.45 44.71
CA GLY A 2 18.60 -40.82 43.89
C GLY A 2 19.25 -39.80 42.96
N LYS A 3 19.01 -39.93 41.65
CA LYS A 3 19.38 -38.89 40.67
C LYS A 3 18.30 -37.83 40.63
N MET A 4 18.64 -36.67 41.12
CA MET A 4 17.86 -35.43 40.98
C MET A 4 18.00 -34.91 39.56
N SER A 5 16.93 -34.99 38.76
CA SER A 5 16.86 -34.34 37.45
C SER A 5 16.56 -32.87 37.63
N VAL A 6 17.54 -32.05 37.32
CA VAL A 6 17.38 -30.58 37.24
C VAL A 6 16.64 -30.27 35.96
N THR A 7 15.36 -29.87 36.08
CA THR A 7 14.55 -29.35 34.99
C THR A 7 14.95 -27.91 34.75
N THR A 8 15.77 -27.68 33.72
CA THR A 8 16.12 -26.33 33.28
C THR A 8 14.91 -25.70 32.63
N SER A 9 14.24 -24.78 33.35
CA SER A 9 13.21 -23.94 32.82
C SER A 9 13.81 -23.06 31.71
N LYS A 10 13.38 -23.28 30.46
CA LYS A 10 13.62 -22.33 29.37
C LYS A 10 12.88 -21.02 29.71
N GLU A 11 13.59 -20.06 30.23
CA GLU A 11 13.12 -18.68 30.27
C GLU A 11 12.88 -18.22 28.83
N THR A 12 11.62 -18.09 28.48
CA THR A 12 11.18 -17.39 27.26
C THR A 12 11.59 -15.94 27.44
N VAL A 13 12.67 -15.55 26.79
CA VAL A 13 13.08 -14.16 26.65
C VAL A 13 11.94 -13.46 25.90
N VAL A 14 11.01 -12.87 26.64
CA VAL A 14 10.00 -11.95 26.11
C VAL A 14 10.76 -10.73 25.59
N GLY A 15 11.04 -10.71 24.30
CA GLY A 15 11.66 -9.60 23.64
C GLY A 15 10.87 -8.31 23.93
N GLN A 16 11.51 -7.32 24.50
CA GLN A 16 10.92 -6.02 24.77
C GLN A 16 10.23 -5.50 23.50
N PRO A 17 9.00 -4.96 23.60
CA PRO A 17 8.32 -4.39 22.45
C PRO A 17 9.15 -3.20 21.96
N LYS A 18 9.72 -3.31 20.76
CA LYS A 18 10.40 -2.19 20.12
C LYS A 18 9.37 -1.09 19.94
N LEU A 19 9.65 0.09 20.51
CA LEU A 19 8.75 1.24 20.55
C LEU A 19 8.22 1.62 19.14
N PHE A 20 8.99 1.31 18.09
CA PHE A 20 8.62 1.50 16.69
C PHE A 20 8.93 0.22 15.89
N PRO A 21 7.93 -0.60 15.56
CA PRO A 21 8.14 -1.74 14.68
C PRO A 21 8.57 -1.27 13.28
N ARG A 22 9.48 -1.97 12.64
CA ARG A 22 10.06 -1.60 11.33
C ARG A 22 9.00 -1.35 10.26
N TRP A 23 7.91 -2.13 10.27
CA TRP A 23 6.82 -1.95 9.32
C TRP A 23 6.15 -0.58 9.42
N LEU A 24 6.07 0.01 10.64
CA LEU A 24 5.47 1.33 10.85
C LEU A 24 6.30 2.44 10.22
N VAL A 25 7.64 2.35 10.28
CA VAL A 25 8.54 3.31 9.62
C VAL A 25 8.32 3.29 8.11
N TYR A 26 8.27 2.09 7.50
CA TYR A 26 7.98 1.96 6.08
C TYR A 26 6.58 2.48 5.71
N ALA A 27 5.59 2.25 6.55
CA ALA A 27 4.24 2.76 6.35
C ALA A 27 4.19 4.30 6.37
N ILE A 28 4.91 4.94 7.29
CA ILE A 28 5.00 6.41 7.37
C ILE A 28 5.71 6.96 6.13
N ILE A 29 6.81 6.36 5.72
CA ILE A 29 7.53 6.76 4.50
C ILE A 29 6.60 6.64 3.28
N ALA A 30 5.90 5.52 3.14
CA ALA A 30 4.95 5.31 2.06
C ALA A 30 3.84 6.38 2.07
N LEU A 31 3.28 6.68 3.23
CA LEU A 31 2.24 7.70 3.41
C LEU A 31 2.72 9.09 2.94
N LEU A 32 3.95 9.49 3.31
CA LEU A 32 4.52 10.76 2.88
C LEU A 32 4.68 10.81 1.36
N TRP A 33 5.23 9.77 0.75
CA TRP A 33 5.39 9.70 -0.71
C TRP A 33 4.04 9.70 -1.44
N TRP A 34 3.04 8.99 -0.92
CA TRP A 34 1.70 8.97 -1.51
C TRP A 34 0.99 10.34 -1.37
N GLY A 35 1.22 11.05 -0.25
CA GLY A 35 0.71 12.41 -0.08
C GLY A 35 1.31 13.38 -1.10
N ILE A 36 2.63 13.35 -1.29
CA ILE A 36 3.33 14.15 -2.30
C ILE A 36 2.85 13.77 -3.71
N PHE A 37 2.70 12.48 -3.99
CA PHE A 37 2.16 11.99 -5.27
C PHE A 37 0.78 12.55 -5.56
N GLY A 38 -0.14 12.53 -4.58
CA GLY A 38 -1.48 13.10 -4.74
C GLY A 38 -1.46 14.60 -5.03
N PHE A 39 -0.63 15.37 -4.33
CA PHE A 39 -0.44 16.80 -4.58
C PHE A 39 0.11 17.08 -5.99
N LEU A 40 1.19 16.41 -6.36
CA LEU A 40 1.78 16.55 -7.70
C LEU A 40 0.82 16.08 -8.79
N GLY A 41 0.02 15.06 -8.50
CA GLY A 41 -1.03 14.57 -9.38
C GLY A 41 -2.07 15.66 -9.71
N LYS A 42 -2.47 16.45 -8.71
CA LYS A 42 -3.38 17.59 -8.95
C LYS A 42 -2.72 18.68 -9.78
N VAL A 43 -1.54 19.13 -9.36
CA VAL A 43 -0.81 20.21 -10.07
C VAL A 43 -0.54 19.85 -11.54
N GLY A 44 -0.17 18.60 -11.79
CA GLY A 44 0.05 18.12 -13.16
C GLY A 44 -1.24 17.98 -13.97
N SER A 45 -2.30 17.42 -13.38
CA SER A 45 -3.58 17.22 -14.06
C SER A 45 -4.27 18.54 -14.45
N ASP A 46 -4.00 19.64 -13.73
CA ASP A 46 -4.50 20.96 -14.11
C ASP A 46 -3.80 21.50 -15.37
N ARG A 47 -2.60 21.02 -15.69
CA ARG A 47 -1.76 21.52 -16.80
C ARG A 47 -1.86 20.69 -18.07
N ILE A 48 -1.96 19.38 -17.94
CA ILE A 48 -1.95 18.42 -19.06
C ILE A 48 -3.12 17.45 -18.98
N SER A 49 -3.34 16.68 -20.07
CA SER A 49 -4.42 15.68 -20.08
C SER A 49 -4.10 14.47 -19.19
N PRO A 50 -5.14 13.75 -18.68
CA PRO A 50 -4.92 12.54 -17.89
C PRO A 50 -4.07 11.48 -18.59
N SER A 51 -4.23 11.33 -19.90
CA SER A 51 -3.42 10.39 -20.71
C SER A 51 -1.96 10.83 -20.78
N GLN A 52 -1.67 12.11 -20.92
CA GLN A 52 -0.31 12.62 -20.88
C GLN A 52 0.32 12.44 -19.49
N MET A 53 -0.46 12.73 -18.42
CA MET A 53 -0.03 12.44 -17.04
C MET A 53 0.37 10.97 -16.87
N GLN A 54 -0.44 10.05 -17.39
CA GLN A 54 -0.16 8.62 -17.30
C GLN A 54 1.14 8.26 -18.03
N ILE A 55 1.39 8.81 -19.23
CA ILE A 55 2.63 8.55 -19.98
C ILE A 55 3.84 9.04 -19.20
N PHE A 56 3.84 10.29 -18.74
CA PHE A 56 4.97 10.85 -17.98
C PHE A 56 5.17 10.18 -16.63
N PHE A 57 4.09 9.80 -15.95
CA PHE A 57 4.15 9.01 -14.74
C PHE A 57 4.84 7.66 -14.96
N THR A 58 4.46 6.95 -16.03
CA THR A 58 5.07 5.67 -16.38
C THR A 58 6.55 5.84 -16.75
N LEU A 59 6.92 6.87 -17.50
CA LEU A 59 8.31 7.20 -17.79
C LEU A 59 9.11 7.51 -16.52
N GLY A 60 8.51 8.23 -15.57
CA GLY A 60 9.13 8.50 -14.26
C GLY A 60 9.38 7.27 -13.40
N MET A 61 8.67 6.17 -13.63
CA MET A 61 8.90 4.90 -12.93
C MET A 61 10.12 4.13 -13.47
N ILE A 62 10.53 4.37 -14.71
CA ILE A 62 11.65 3.65 -15.35
C ILE A 62 12.96 3.76 -14.58
N PRO A 63 13.43 4.96 -14.16
CA PRO A 63 14.67 5.08 -13.39
C PRO A 63 14.60 4.34 -12.05
N VAL A 64 13.45 4.32 -11.40
CA VAL A 64 13.26 3.58 -10.15
C VAL A 64 13.37 2.08 -10.40
N ALA A 65 12.71 1.58 -11.44
CA ALA A 65 12.80 0.18 -11.84
C ALA A 65 14.24 -0.21 -12.22
N LEU A 66 14.96 0.67 -12.90
CA LEU A 66 16.37 0.45 -13.26
C LEU A 66 17.28 0.36 -12.03
N VAL A 67 17.11 1.27 -11.06
CA VAL A 67 17.85 1.21 -9.78
C VAL A 67 17.59 -0.10 -9.05
N CYS A 68 16.33 -0.55 -9.00
CA CYS A 68 15.98 -1.84 -8.40
C CYS A 68 16.64 -3.01 -9.14
N ALA A 69 16.62 -3.01 -10.48
CA ALA A 69 17.25 -4.05 -11.30
C ALA A 69 18.78 -4.11 -11.09
N ILE A 70 19.44 -2.96 -11.03
CA ILE A 70 20.89 -2.87 -10.75
C ILE A 70 21.19 -3.40 -9.35
N ARG A 71 20.39 -3.02 -8.34
CA ARG A 71 20.56 -3.51 -6.95
C ARG A 71 20.43 -5.02 -6.85
N LEU A 72 19.51 -5.61 -7.61
CA LEU A 72 19.34 -7.06 -7.72
C LEU A 72 20.39 -7.72 -8.62
N ARG A 73 21.35 -6.96 -9.17
CA ARG A 73 22.33 -7.46 -10.17
C ARG A 73 21.65 -8.19 -11.34
N PHE A 74 20.46 -7.71 -11.75
CA PHE A 74 19.61 -8.32 -12.77
C PHE A 74 19.21 -9.79 -12.47
N ARG A 75 19.36 -10.24 -11.23
CA ARG A 75 18.87 -11.55 -10.79
C ARG A 75 17.39 -11.44 -10.45
N ILE A 76 16.57 -11.52 -11.47
CA ILE A 76 15.11 -11.48 -11.32
C ILE A 76 14.64 -12.91 -11.03
N ALA A 77 13.82 -13.07 -9.98
CA ALA A 77 13.19 -14.34 -9.70
C ALA A 77 12.24 -14.73 -10.85
N THR A 78 12.37 -15.94 -11.34
CA THR A 78 11.60 -16.46 -12.49
C THR A 78 10.39 -17.29 -12.07
N GLU A 79 9.90 -17.11 -10.86
CA GLU A 79 8.69 -17.78 -10.42
C GLU A 79 7.49 -17.24 -11.21
N LYS A 80 6.95 -18.09 -12.09
CA LYS A 80 5.92 -17.71 -13.08
C LYS A 80 4.67 -17.09 -12.44
N LEU A 81 4.22 -17.61 -11.30
CA LEU A 81 3.06 -17.09 -10.60
C LEU A 81 3.31 -15.69 -10.05
N GLY A 82 4.44 -15.48 -9.37
CA GLY A 82 4.81 -14.16 -8.83
C GLY A 82 4.95 -13.10 -9.92
N VAL A 83 5.60 -13.45 -11.03
CA VAL A 83 5.73 -12.55 -12.19
C VAL A 83 4.35 -12.24 -12.79
N GLY A 84 3.49 -13.25 -12.95
CA GLY A 84 2.13 -13.07 -13.49
C GLY A 84 1.30 -12.12 -12.66
N TYR A 85 1.27 -12.30 -11.34
CA TYR A 85 0.56 -11.40 -10.44
C TYR A 85 1.14 -9.97 -10.43
N SER A 86 2.45 -9.83 -10.51
CA SER A 86 3.10 -8.50 -10.56
C SER A 86 2.76 -7.75 -11.83
N LEU A 87 2.72 -8.42 -12.98
CA LEU A 87 2.32 -7.81 -14.26
C LEU A 87 0.85 -7.41 -14.24
N LEU A 88 -0.04 -8.28 -13.74
CA LEU A 88 -1.45 -7.99 -13.61
C LEU A 88 -1.67 -6.78 -12.68
N MET A 89 -0.98 -6.75 -11.53
CA MET A 89 -1.01 -5.61 -10.61
C MET A 89 -0.56 -4.32 -11.29
N GLY A 90 0.48 -4.36 -12.12
CA GLY A 90 0.97 -3.21 -12.89
C GLY A 90 -0.10 -2.67 -13.85
N ILE A 91 -0.80 -3.55 -14.57
CA ILE A 91 -1.89 -3.17 -15.49
C ILE A 91 -3.05 -2.52 -14.70
N ILE A 92 -3.50 -3.15 -13.62
CA ILE A 92 -4.57 -2.65 -12.78
C ILE A 92 -4.19 -1.29 -12.16
N ALA A 93 -2.95 -1.15 -11.70
CA ALA A 93 -2.43 0.11 -11.15
C ALA A 93 -2.38 1.22 -12.22
N ALA A 94 -2.02 0.89 -13.47
CA ALA A 94 -2.03 1.85 -14.57
C ALA A 94 -3.45 2.34 -14.90
N LEU A 95 -4.44 1.44 -14.93
CA LEU A 95 -5.84 1.81 -15.12
C LEU A 95 -6.37 2.67 -13.95
N GLY A 96 -6.03 2.29 -12.73
CA GLY A 96 -6.39 3.04 -11.53
C GLY A 96 -5.78 4.44 -11.50
N SER A 97 -4.50 4.58 -11.87
CA SER A 97 -3.83 5.88 -11.92
C SER A 97 -4.38 6.78 -13.04
N LEU A 98 -4.74 6.23 -14.19
CA LEU A 98 -5.40 6.97 -15.26
C LEU A 98 -6.76 7.54 -14.80
N ALA A 99 -7.57 6.73 -14.12
CA ALA A 99 -8.84 7.16 -13.54
C ALA A 99 -8.61 8.23 -12.44
N PHE A 100 -7.59 8.07 -11.60
CA PHE A 100 -7.20 9.04 -10.59
C PHE A 100 -6.81 10.40 -11.21
N PHE A 101 -5.98 10.42 -12.26
CA PHE A 101 -5.62 11.65 -12.95
C PHE A 101 -6.82 12.30 -13.64
N ALA A 102 -7.73 11.52 -14.19
CA ALA A 102 -8.98 12.05 -14.76
C ALA A 102 -9.87 12.69 -13.67
N ALA A 103 -9.99 12.07 -12.52
CA ALA A 103 -10.70 12.62 -11.37
C ALA A 103 -10.04 13.93 -10.89
N MET A 104 -8.71 13.93 -10.70
CA MET A 104 -7.96 15.12 -10.27
C MET A 104 -8.10 16.29 -11.22
N LYS A 105 -8.25 16.04 -12.53
CA LYS A 105 -8.52 17.10 -13.52
C LYS A 105 -9.93 17.68 -13.38
N SER A 106 -10.91 16.84 -13.01
CA SER A 106 -12.33 17.20 -13.01
C SER A 106 -12.79 17.84 -11.70
N GLY A 107 -12.06 17.65 -10.59
CA GLY A 107 -12.53 18.04 -9.27
C GLY A 107 -11.43 18.51 -8.31
N ASN A 108 -11.86 18.80 -7.09
CA ASN A 108 -10.97 19.29 -6.04
C ASN A 108 -10.16 18.14 -5.43
N ALA A 109 -8.83 18.31 -5.32
CA ALA A 109 -7.95 17.31 -4.72
C ALA A 109 -8.33 16.97 -3.27
N SER A 110 -8.85 17.95 -2.52
CA SER A 110 -9.32 17.78 -1.14
C SER A 110 -10.47 16.79 -0.99
N LEU A 111 -11.26 16.58 -2.04
CA LEU A 111 -12.35 15.60 -2.07
C LEU A 111 -11.90 14.27 -2.70
N ILE A 112 -11.13 14.36 -3.77
CA ILE A 112 -10.72 13.18 -4.55
C ILE A 112 -9.69 12.34 -3.79
N ALA A 113 -8.70 12.96 -3.14
CA ALA A 113 -7.69 12.22 -2.40
C ALA A 113 -8.28 11.40 -1.24
N PRO A 114 -9.15 11.92 -0.37
CA PRO A 114 -9.85 11.10 0.62
C PRO A 114 -10.75 10.04 0.01
N ALA A 115 -11.51 10.37 -1.05
CA ALA A 115 -12.41 9.40 -1.70
C ALA A 115 -11.63 8.21 -2.29
N THR A 116 -10.50 8.47 -2.96
CA THR A 116 -9.65 7.41 -3.49
C THR A 116 -8.91 6.63 -2.41
N SER A 117 -8.68 7.22 -1.22
CA SER A 117 -8.06 6.53 -0.08
C SER A 117 -8.94 5.44 0.55
N LEU A 118 -10.15 5.21 0.03
CA LEU A 118 -11.02 4.08 0.39
C LEU A 118 -10.52 2.73 -0.17
N TYR A 119 -9.57 2.69 -1.09
CA TYR A 119 -9.08 1.43 -1.66
C TYR A 119 -8.62 0.38 -0.63
N PRO A 120 -8.05 0.73 0.55
CA PRO A 120 -7.72 -0.28 1.54
C PRO A 120 -8.95 -1.01 2.08
N ALA A 121 -10.12 -0.36 2.12
CA ALA A 121 -11.37 -1.02 2.51
C ALA A 121 -11.74 -2.13 1.52
N LEU A 122 -11.63 -1.84 0.22
CA LEU A 122 -11.84 -2.84 -0.83
C LEU A 122 -10.81 -3.98 -0.71
N THR A 123 -9.54 -3.66 -0.44
CA THR A 123 -8.48 -4.65 -0.24
C THR A 123 -8.80 -5.59 0.93
N VAL A 124 -9.30 -5.06 2.06
CA VAL A 124 -9.70 -5.87 3.21
C VAL A 124 -10.88 -6.77 2.87
N ILE A 125 -11.89 -6.26 2.15
CA ILE A 125 -13.04 -7.06 1.70
C ILE A 125 -12.57 -8.23 0.81
N LEU A 126 -11.68 -7.95 -0.14
CA LEU A 126 -11.13 -8.99 -1.01
C LEU A 126 -10.27 -10.00 -0.23
N ALA A 127 -9.48 -9.55 0.74
CA ALA A 127 -8.69 -10.43 1.60
C ALA A 127 -9.58 -11.38 2.41
N VAL A 128 -10.69 -10.89 2.96
CA VAL A 128 -11.65 -11.74 3.68
C VAL A 128 -12.29 -12.77 2.75
N ILE A 129 -12.71 -12.35 1.55
CA ILE A 129 -13.43 -13.24 0.61
C ILE A 129 -12.49 -14.27 -0.01
N PHE A 130 -11.35 -13.84 -0.55
CA PHE A 130 -10.44 -14.70 -1.33
C PHE A 130 -9.36 -15.39 -0.50
N LEU A 131 -8.77 -14.68 0.46
CA LEU A 131 -7.75 -15.24 1.33
C LEU A 131 -8.33 -15.89 2.59
N LYS A 132 -9.67 -15.74 2.82
CA LYS A 132 -10.38 -16.26 4.01
C LYS A 132 -9.75 -15.77 5.32
N GLU A 133 -9.20 -14.57 5.31
CA GLU A 133 -8.63 -13.95 6.51
C GLU A 133 -9.74 -13.64 7.51
N LYS A 134 -9.50 -13.96 8.79
CA LYS A 134 -10.45 -13.68 9.86
C LYS A 134 -10.20 -12.27 10.40
N LEU A 135 -11.15 -11.37 10.19
CA LEU A 135 -11.12 -10.06 10.82
C LEU A 135 -11.44 -10.19 12.32
N ASN A 136 -10.62 -9.57 13.15
CA ASN A 136 -10.96 -9.36 14.54
C ASN A 136 -12.04 -8.25 14.62
N LYS A 137 -12.93 -8.34 15.61
CA LYS A 137 -13.98 -7.33 15.86
C LYS A 137 -13.44 -5.90 15.92
N VAL A 138 -12.26 -5.73 16.51
CA VAL A 138 -11.58 -4.43 16.59
C VAL A 138 -11.15 -3.91 15.21
N GLN A 139 -10.65 -4.79 14.33
CA GLN A 139 -10.27 -4.42 12.97
C GLN A 139 -11.49 -4.02 12.13
N PHE A 140 -12.60 -4.74 12.29
CA PHE A 140 -13.86 -4.43 11.63
C PHE A 140 -14.43 -3.06 12.05
N ILE A 141 -14.42 -2.76 13.36
CA ILE A 141 -14.85 -1.44 13.88
C ILE A 141 -13.97 -0.32 13.31
N ARG A 142 -12.65 -0.50 13.30
CA ARG A 142 -11.72 0.49 12.73
C ARG A 142 -11.97 0.75 11.25
N LEU A 143 -12.31 -0.29 10.48
CA LEU A 143 -12.65 -0.16 9.07
C LEU A 143 -13.91 0.67 8.88
N ILE A 144 -14.98 0.40 9.66
CA ILE A 144 -16.22 1.18 9.61
C ILE A 144 -15.96 2.64 9.99
N LEU A 145 -15.20 2.90 11.04
CA LEU A 145 -14.85 4.26 11.46
C LEU A 145 -14.09 5.02 10.37
N ALA A 146 -13.17 4.36 9.67
CA ALA A 146 -12.46 4.95 8.54
C ALA A 146 -13.40 5.32 7.39
N LEU A 147 -14.35 4.43 7.06
CA LEU A 147 -15.36 4.68 6.03
C LEU A 147 -16.25 5.88 6.40
N VAL A 148 -16.74 5.93 7.65
CA VAL A 148 -17.57 7.04 8.15
C VAL A 148 -16.79 8.35 8.13
N ALA A 149 -15.52 8.35 8.56
CA ALA A 149 -14.68 9.55 8.55
C ALA A 149 -14.51 10.13 7.14
N ILE A 150 -14.36 9.30 6.12
CA ILE A 150 -14.24 9.75 4.73
C ILE A 150 -15.57 10.29 4.20
N VAL A 151 -16.69 9.67 4.53
CA VAL A 151 -18.03 10.19 4.16
C VAL A 151 -18.23 11.58 4.75
N ILE A 152 -17.92 11.76 6.03
CA ILE A 152 -18.02 13.07 6.69
C ILE A 152 -17.08 14.10 6.02
N LEU A 153 -15.87 13.69 5.65
CA LEU A 153 -14.91 14.59 5.02
C LEU A 153 -15.32 14.98 3.59
N SER A 154 -16.16 14.19 2.92
CA SER A 154 -16.65 14.44 1.56
C SER A 154 -17.91 15.32 1.51
N MET A 155 -18.53 15.59 2.65
CA MET A 155 -19.71 16.47 2.80
C MET A 155 -19.31 17.92 3.02
#